data_44ffd8e4490ab221adbfa6c620f11c04
#
_entry.id   44ffd8e4490ab221adbfa6c620f11c04
#
_cell.length_a   1.000
_cell.length_b   1.000
_cell.length_c   1.000
_cell.angle_alpha   90.00
_cell.angle_beta   90.00
_cell.angle_gamma   90.00
#
_symmetry.space_group_name_H-M   'P 1'
#
loop_
_entity.id
_entity.type
_entity.pdbx_description
1 polymer ?
#
loop_
_entity_poly.entity_id
_entity_poly.type
_entity_poly.pdbx_seq_one_letter_code
_entity_poly.pdbx_strand_id
1 'polypeptide(L)'
;MKQHKARIKVTSRSFSRHTVLKQELLDLFPNSVFNIDGPPTGLPNIAEFLKDADGVILGLEEIDRHVLQQLENVKIIAKYGVGLDNLDVSSAEELGITIGWDWRCE
;
A
#
# COMPACT_ATOMS: atom_id res chain seq x y z
N MET A 1 -13.08 12.73 -14.97
CA MET A 1 -12.23 12.48 -13.79
C MET A 1 -10.80 12.25 -14.24
N LYS A 2 -9.85 12.89 -13.57
CA LYS A 2 -8.45 12.77 -13.93
C LYS A 2 -7.84 11.48 -13.39
N GLN A 3 -7.21 10.71 -14.27
CA GLN A 3 -6.53 9.46 -13.87
C GLN A 3 -5.04 9.72 -13.63
N HIS A 4 -4.46 8.96 -12.74
CA HIS A 4 -3.05 9.06 -12.36
C HIS A 4 -2.26 7.86 -12.88
N LYS A 5 -1.05 8.12 -13.34
CA LYS A 5 -0.18 7.07 -13.86
C LYS A 5 0.54 6.29 -12.77
N ALA A 6 0.48 6.77 -11.53
CA ALA A 6 1.15 6.12 -10.41
C ALA A 6 0.68 4.68 -10.24
N ARG A 7 1.63 3.82 -9.89
CA ARG A 7 1.34 2.42 -9.63
C ARG A 7 1.10 2.23 -8.14
N ILE A 8 -0.15 1.93 -7.80
CA ILE A 8 -0.54 1.66 -6.42
C ILE A 8 -0.58 0.15 -6.22
N LYS A 9 0.14 -0.35 -5.23
CA LYS A 9 0.11 -1.77 -4.90
C LYS A 9 -0.63 -1.96 -3.59
N VAL A 10 -1.63 -2.84 -3.61
CA VAL A 10 -2.50 -3.10 -2.47
C VAL A 10 -2.12 -4.44 -1.87
N THR A 11 -1.57 -4.42 -0.66
CA THR A 11 -1.22 -5.65 0.03
C THR A 11 -2.42 -6.27 0.75
N SER A 12 -3.39 -5.44 1.10
CA SER A 12 -4.59 -5.90 1.80
C SER A 12 -5.43 -6.80 0.93
N ARG A 13 -5.61 -8.04 1.37
CA ARG A 13 -6.47 -9.00 0.69
C ARG A 13 -7.94 -8.57 0.78
N SER A 14 -8.36 -8.05 1.93
CA SER A 14 -9.73 -7.57 2.11
C SER A 14 -10.07 -6.42 1.18
N PHE A 15 -9.17 -5.45 1.07
CA PHE A 15 -9.35 -4.34 0.13
C PHE A 15 -9.39 -4.84 -1.30
N SER A 16 -8.46 -5.74 -1.65
CA SER A 16 -8.34 -6.25 -3.01
C SER A 16 -9.58 -7.03 -3.47
N ARG A 17 -10.30 -7.61 -2.54
CA ARG A 17 -11.53 -8.36 -2.82
C ARG A 17 -12.80 -7.53 -2.69
N HIS A 18 -12.69 -6.30 -2.20
CA HIS A 18 -13.85 -5.42 -2.03
C HIS A 18 -14.16 -4.76 -3.37
N THR A 19 -15.27 -5.14 -3.97
CA THR A 19 -15.65 -4.72 -5.32
C THR A 19 -15.68 -3.21 -5.49
N VAL A 20 -16.28 -2.51 -4.56
CA VAL A 20 -16.43 -1.05 -4.63
C VAL A 20 -15.09 -0.34 -4.47
N LEU A 21 -14.32 -0.70 -3.43
CA LEU A 21 -13.02 -0.05 -3.17
C LEU A 21 -12.03 -0.32 -4.29
N LYS A 22 -12.01 -1.54 -4.80
CA LYS A 22 -11.15 -1.90 -5.93
C LYS A 22 -11.48 -1.07 -7.16
N GLN A 23 -12.76 -0.92 -7.46
CA GLN A 23 -13.19 -0.15 -8.63
C GLN A 23 -12.88 1.33 -8.47
N GLU A 24 -13.12 1.90 -7.30
CA GLU A 24 -12.78 3.30 -7.01
C GLU A 24 -11.29 3.57 -7.23
N LEU A 25 -10.45 2.65 -6.75
CA LEU A 25 -9.01 2.80 -6.93
C LEU A 25 -8.61 2.69 -8.40
N LEU A 26 -9.16 1.73 -9.13
CA LEU A 26 -8.85 1.56 -10.54
C LEU A 26 -9.31 2.74 -11.40
N ASP A 27 -10.39 3.40 -11.01
CA ASP A 27 -10.88 4.58 -11.72
C ASP A 27 -9.89 5.74 -11.62
N LEU A 28 -9.18 5.87 -10.50
CA LEU A 28 -8.19 6.93 -10.29
C LEU A 28 -6.77 6.50 -10.66
N PHE A 29 -6.43 5.22 -10.42
CA PHE A 29 -5.10 4.67 -10.62
C PHE A 29 -5.20 3.36 -11.39
N PRO A 30 -5.39 3.42 -12.72
CA PRO A 30 -5.60 2.21 -13.52
C PRO A 30 -4.42 1.23 -13.55
N ASN A 31 -3.24 1.69 -13.12
CA ASN A 31 -2.05 0.83 -13.05
C ASN A 31 -1.91 0.10 -11.71
N SER A 32 -2.95 0.08 -10.90
CA SER A 32 -2.91 -0.57 -9.58
C SER A 32 -2.81 -2.08 -9.67
N VAL A 33 -2.10 -2.67 -8.71
CA VAL A 33 -1.90 -4.13 -8.58
C VAL A 33 -2.45 -4.57 -7.23
N PHE A 34 -3.18 -5.68 -7.22
CA PHE A 34 -3.92 -6.13 -6.04
C PHE A 34 -3.47 -7.51 -5.59
N ASN A 35 -3.39 -7.69 -4.27
CA ASN A 35 -3.10 -9.00 -3.67
C ASN A 35 -4.42 -9.74 -3.45
N ILE A 36 -4.93 -10.39 -4.50
CA ILE A 36 -6.21 -11.11 -4.44
C ILE A 36 -6.03 -12.53 -3.91
N ASP A 37 -4.97 -13.19 -4.35
CA ASP A 37 -4.74 -14.61 -4.09
C ASP A 37 -3.67 -14.89 -3.03
N GLY A 38 -3.18 -13.86 -2.37
CA GLY A 38 -2.16 -14.03 -1.35
C GLY A 38 -2.68 -14.67 -0.07
N PRO A 39 -1.79 -15.11 0.80
CA PRO A 39 -2.20 -15.75 2.05
C PRO A 39 -2.92 -14.77 2.98
N PRO A 40 -3.91 -15.24 3.76
CA PRO A 40 -4.67 -14.36 4.66
C PRO A 40 -3.83 -13.77 5.78
N THR A 41 -2.67 -14.34 6.05
CA THR A 41 -1.73 -13.85 7.08
C THR A 41 -0.80 -12.75 6.57
N GLY A 42 -0.90 -12.40 5.28
CA GLY A 42 -0.05 -11.39 4.65
C GLY A 42 0.99 -12.02 3.72
N LEU A 43 1.57 -11.18 2.88
CA LEU A 43 2.56 -11.62 1.90
C LEU A 43 3.91 -11.91 2.56
N PRO A 44 4.54 -13.06 2.27
CA PRO A 44 5.81 -13.42 2.91
C PRO A 44 7.00 -12.58 2.43
N ASN A 45 6.94 -12.04 1.23
CA ASN A 45 8.03 -11.25 0.67
C ASN A 45 7.51 -9.90 0.21
N ILE A 46 7.20 -9.06 1.19
CA ILE A 46 6.54 -7.78 0.96
C ILE A 46 7.40 -6.79 0.17
N ALA A 47 8.71 -6.77 0.42
CA ALA A 47 9.60 -5.86 -0.28
C ALA A 47 9.61 -6.12 -1.79
N GLU A 48 9.60 -7.38 -2.17
CA GLU A 48 9.59 -7.76 -3.58
C GLU A 48 8.27 -7.37 -4.25
N PHE A 49 7.16 -7.58 -3.56
CA PHE A 49 5.84 -7.19 -4.08
C PHE A 49 5.74 -5.68 -4.30
N LEU A 50 6.32 -4.89 -3.40
CA LEU A 50 6.21 -3.43 -3.42
C LEU A 50 7.31 -2.72 -4.20
N LYS A 51 8.26 -3.44 -4.71
CA LYS A 51 9.47 -2.91 -5.34
C LYS A 51 9.21 -1.79 -6.35
N ASP A 52 8.21 -1.93 -7.20
CA ASP A 52 7.91 -0.97 -8.25
C ASP A 52 6.75 -0.04 -7.93
N ALA A 53 6.29 -0.04 -6.69
CA ALA A 53 5.14 0.77 -6.31
C ALA A 53 5.51 2.23 -6.13
N ASP A 54 4.61 3.12 -6.52
CA ASP A 54 4.69 4.54 -6.20
C ASP A 54 3.92 4.86 -4.92
N GLY A 55 2.88 4.09 -4.65
CA GLY A 55 2.09 4.17 -3.44
C GLY A 55 1.65 2.79 -2.99
N VAL A 56 1.30 2.68 -1.72
CA VAL A 56 0.93 1.40 -1.09
C VAL A 56 -0.34 1.56 -0.29
N ILE A 57 -1.26 0.61 -0.43
CA ILE A 57 -2.37 0.44 0.50
C ILE A 57 -2.05 -0.80 1.31
N LEU A 58 -1.70 -0.59 2.57
CA LEU A 58 -1.15 -1.61 3.45
C LEU A 58 -2.23 -2.33 4.24
N GLY A 59 -2.17 -3.65 4.26
CA GLY A 59 -3.04 -4.49 5.08
C GLY A 59 -2.36 -4.93 6.37
N LEU A 60 -2.16 -6.24 6.51
CA LEU A 60 -1.64 -6.85 7.73
C LEU A 60 -0.12 -7.03 7.75
N GLU A 61 0.55 -6.81 6.63
CA GLU A 61 1.99 -7.02 6.52
C GLU A 61 2.77 -6.06 7.42
N GLU A 62 3.86 -6.55 8.00
CA GLU A 62 4.76 -5.72 8.77
C GLU A 62 5.75 -5.01 7.84
N ILE A 63 5.84 -3.70 7.98
CA ILE A 63 6.79 -2.90 7.22
C ILE A 63 7.69 -2.16 8.20
N ASP A 64 8.90 -2.67 8.35
CA ASP A 64 9.92 -2.07 9.20
C ASP A 64 10.88 -1.21 8.37
N ARG A 65 11.87 -0.62 9.04
CA ARG A 65 12.86 0.21 8.37
C ARG A 65 13.59 -0.54 7.25
N HIS A 66 13.91 -1.80 7.48
CA HIS A 66 14.62 -2.62 6.50
C HIS A 66 13.83 -2.75 5.18
N VAL A 67 12.53 -2.99 5.30
CA VAL A 67 11.64 -3.05 4.13
C VAL A 67 11.54 -1.68 3.46
N LEU A 68 11.31 -0.63 4.26
CA LEU A 68 11.15 0.73 3.74
C LEU A 68 12.36 1.20 2.95
N GLN A 69 13.57 0.84 3.39
CA GLN A 69 14.81 1.22 2.70
C GLN A 69 14.91 0.62 1.31
N GLN A 70 14.18 -0.44 1.03
CA GLN A 70 14.17 -1.09 -0.28
C GLN A 70 13.13 -0.51 -1.23
N LEU A 71 12.24 0.36 -0.74
CA LEU A 71 11.13 0.92 -1.52
C LEU A 71 11.50 2.29 -2.05
N GLU A 72 12.34 2.33 -3.08
CA GLU A 72 12.90 3.58 -3.61
C GLU A 72 11.87 4.52 -4.23
N ASN A 73 10.81 3.96 -4.79
CA ASN A 73 9.81 4.76 -5.52
C ASN A 73 8.56 5.09 -4.71
N VAL A 74 8.39 4.46 -3.57
CA VAL A 74 7.18 4.67 -2.74
C VAL A 74 7.22 6.04 -2.09
N LYS A 75 6.16 6.81 -2.29
CA LYS A 75 6.03 8.17 -1.74
C LYS A 75 4.94 8.28 -0.69
N ILE A 76 3.99 7.36 -0.70
CA ILE A 76 2.87 7.35 0.23
C ILE A 76 2.47 5.91 0.59
N ILE A 77 2.17 5.72 1.87
CA ILE A 77 1.61 4.46 2.37
C ILE A 77 0.33 4.79 3.12
N ALA A 78 -0.78 4.24 2.66
CA ALA A 78 -2.07 4.36 3.33
C ALA A 78 -2.40 3.04 4.00
N LYS A 79 -2.87 3.09 5.24
CA LYS A 79 -3.23 1.89 6.00
C LYS A 79 -4.71 1.60 5.82
N TYR A 80 -5.03 0.38 5.41
CA TYR A 80 -6.40 -0.09 5.35
C TYR A 80 -6.68 -0.95 6.56
N GLY A 81 -7.44 -0.42 7.50
CA GLY A 81 -7.75 -1.09 8.75
C GLY A 81 -7.50 -0.19 9.95
N VAL A 82 -7.45 -0.79 11.12
CA VAL A 82 -7.30 -0.08 12.38
C VAL A 82 -5.85 -0.13 12.86
N GLY A 83 -5.32 1.01 13.28
CA GLY A 83 -3.99 1.10 13.86
C GLY A 83 -2.85 1.14 12.86
N LEU A 84 -1.68 1.47 13.36
CA LEU A 84 -0.44 1.54 12.57
C LEU A 84 0.67 0.68 13.20
N ASP A 85 0.29 -0.31 14.00
CA ASP A 85 1.26 -1.12 14.75
C ASP A 85 2.18 -1.94 13.86
N ASN A 86 1.76 -2.23 12.64
CA ASN A 86 2.53 -3.03 11.70
C ASN A 86 3.39 -2.18 10.75
N LEU A 87 3.46 -0.88 10.98
CA LEU A 87 4.24 0.04 10.14
C LEU A 87 5.17 0.88 11.00
N ASP A 88 6.44 0.91 10.65
CA ASP A 88 7.42 1.78 11.29
C ASP A 88 7.27 3.22 10.78
N VAL A 89 6.35 3.95 11.39
CA VAL A 89 5.99 5.30 10.96
C VAL A 89 7.18 6.26 11.02
N SER A 90 7.97 6.19 12.10
CA SER A 90 9.14 7.06 12.26
C SER A 90 10.13 6.89 11.12
N SER A 91 10.43 5.64 10.75
CA SER A 91 11.35 5.36 9.65
C SER A 91 10.78 5.83 8.31
N ALA A 92 9.49 5.65 8.10
CA ALA A 92 8.84 6.10 6.87
C ALA A 92 8.96 7.62 6.72
N GLU A 93 8.72 8.36 7.80
CA GLU A 93 8.83 9.82 7.80
C GLU A 93 10.26 10.27 7.53
N GLU A 94 11.25 9.61 8.13
CA GLU A 94 12.67 9.91 7.88
C GLU A 94 13.04 9.71 6.42
N LEU A 95 12.43 8.74 5.77
CA LEU A 95 12.70 8.43 4.36
C LEU A 95 11.86 9.25 3.39
N GLY A 96 11.06 10.18 3.91
CA GLY A 96 10.24 11.06 3.07
C GLY A 96 8.96 10.43 2.56
N ILE A 97 8.50 9.36 3.19
CA ILE A 97 7.28 8.67 2.81
C ILE A 97 6.11 9.21 3.62
N THR A 98 5.06 9.67 2.95
CA THR A 98 3.85 10.17 3.60
C THR A 98 2.99 9.00 4.08
N ILE A 99 2.48 9.10 5.31
CA ILE A 99 1.61 8.06 5.89
C ILE A 99 0.19 8.59 6.00
N GLY A 100 -0.78 7.82 5.50
CA GLY A 100 -2.20 8.11 5.61
C GLY A 100 -2.95 7.00 6.32
N TRP A 101 -4.05 7.33 6.98
CA TRP A 101 -4.91 6.36 7.67
C TRP A 101 -5.88 5.67 6.72
N ASP A 102 -6.35 6.41 5.75
CA ASP A 102 -7.34 5.96 4.79
C ASP A 102 -6.88 6.42 3.42
N TRP A 103 -6.85 5.52 2.47
CA TRP A 103 -6.40 5.86 1.12
C TRP A 103 -7.25 6.96 0.47
N ARG A 104 -8.48 7.15 0.94
CA ARG A 104 -9.37 8.23 0.48
C ARG A 104 -9.25 9.49 1.31
N CYS A 105 -8.40 9.48 2.32
CA CYS A 105 -8.16 10.63 3.18
C CYS A 105 -7.42 11.72 2.41
N GLU A 106 -7.92 12.91 2.47
CA GLU A 106 -7.36 14.05 1.73
C GLU A 106 -6.54 14.96 2.62
#